data_b0dee146bfc019f8e91effd96d5660df
#
_entry.id   b0dee146bfc019f8e91effd96d5660df
#
_cell.length_a   1.000
_cell.length_b   1.000
_cell.length_c   1.000
_cell.angle_alpha   90.00
_cell.angle_beta   90.00
_cell.angle_gamma   90.00
#
_symmetry.space_group_name_H-M   'P 1'
#
loop_
_entity.id
_entity.type
_entity.pdbx_description
1 polymer ?
#
loop_
_entity_poly.entity_id
_entity_poly.type
_entity_poly.pdbx_seq_one_letter_code
_entity_poly.pdbx_strand_id
1 'polypeptide(L)'
;MDSTINTLIKKELVKIILEEEYRYKYKKISNDKKVILNEEQNNVVNEVKNNINTTNTYLLYGVTGSGKTEVYMNIISYVLELGKTAIMLVPEISLTPQIVDRFVNRFGDNVAILHSGLSDTERYDEYRKIKEGRVKIVVGARSAIFAPFTNIGIIIIYIFFN
;
A
#
# COMPACT_ATOMS: atom_id res chain seq x y z
N MET A 1 -22.34 -19.45 23.78
CA MET A 1 -23.27 -18.46 23.21
C MET A 1 -24.38 -18.29 24.22
N ASP A 2 -24.74 -17.05 24.55
CA ASP A 2 -25.69 -16.74 25.65
C ASP A 2 -27.05 -17.31 25.35
N SER A 3 -27.73 -17.92 26.37
CA SER A 3 -29.07 -18.53 26.24
C SER A 3 -30.13 -17.52 25.75
N THR A 4 -29.96 -16.26 26.12
CA THR A 4 -30.82 -15.15 25.72
C THR A 4 -30.75 -14.88 24.22
N ILE A 5 -29.54 -14.87 23.63
CA ILE A 5 -29.31 -14.67 22.19
C ILE A 5 -29.98 -15.79 21.39
N ASN A 6 -29.79 -17.03 21.81
CA ASN A 6 -30.43 -18.18 21.16
C ASN A 6 -31.96 -18.13 21.18
N THR A 7 -32.54 -17.59 22.25
CA THR A 7 -34.01 -17.40 22.36
C THR A 7 -34.48 -16.32 21.39
N LEU A 8 -33.74 -15.23 21.23
CA LEU A 8 -34.08 -14.14 20.30
C LEU A 8 -33.93 -14.60 18.83
N ILE A 9 -32.93 -15.42 18.52
CA ILE A 9 -32.79 -16.03 17.20
C ILE A 9 -33.95 -16.95 16.86
N LYS A 10 -34.37 -17.81 17.81
CA LYS A 10 -35.51 -18.70 17.62
C LYS A 10 -36.85 -17.96 17.43
N LYS A 11 -36.95 -16.76 17.95
CA LYS A 11 -38.11 -15.87 17.76
C LYS A 11 -37.99 -14.99 16.50
N GLU A 12 -36.95 -15.19 15.68
CA GLU A 12 -36.68 -14.39 14.47
C GLU A 12 -36.52 -12.87 14.71
N LEU A 13 -36.29 -12.46 15.97
CA LEU A 13 -36.11 -11.07 16.35
C LEU A 13 -34.66 -10.58 16.10
N VAL A 14 -33.69 -11.50 15.97
CA VAL A 14 -32.26 -11.20 15.75
C VAL A 14 -31.69 -12.22 14.77
N LYS A 15 -30.88 -11.74 13.84
CA LYS A 15 -30.14 -12.56 12.91
C LYS A 15 -28.63 -12.45 13.22
N ILE A 16 -27.94 -13.58 13.31
CA ILE A 16 -26.48 -13.58 13.37
C ILE A 16 -25.95 -13.29 11.97
N ILE A 17 -25.19 -12.23 11.84
CA ILE A 17 -24.40 -11.91 10.64
C ILE A 17 -22.94 -12.13 11.02
N LEU A 18 -22.27 -13.03 10.33
CA LEU A 18 -20.83 -13.19 10.45
C LEU A 18 -20.20 -12.15 9.52
N GLU A 19 -19.73 -11.06 10.09
CA GLU A 19 -19.01 -10.03 9.37
C GLU A 19 -17.52 -10.15 9.68
N GLU A 20 -16.72 -10.32 8.63
CA GLU A 20 -15.26 -10.35 8.78
C GLU A 20 -14.73 -8.92 8.83
N GLU A 21 -14.20 -8.52 9.98
CA GLU A 21 -13.48 -7.26 10.13
C GLU A 21 -11.96 -7.46 10.06
N TYR A 22 -11.28 -6.53 9.36
CA TYR A 22 -9.83 -6.45 9.41
C TYR A 22 -9.39 -5.80 10.72
N ARG A 23 -8.47 -6.45 11.42
CA ARG A 23 -8.02 -6.02 12.76
C ARG A 23 -7.20 -4.73 12.70
N TYR A 24 -6.44 -4.56 11.63
CA TYR A 24 -5.59 -3.39 11.46
C TYR A 24 -6.24 -2.39 10.50
N LYS A 25 -6.57 -1.21 11.05
CA LYS A 25 -7.11 -0.08 10.28
C LYS A 25 -6.11 1.07 10.41
N TYR A 26 -5.51 1.47 9.30
CA TYR A 26 -4.69 2.65 9.28
C TYR A 26 -5.56 3.90 9.40
N LYS A 27 -5.27 4.75 10.38
CA LYS A 27 -6.00 5.99 10.55
C LYS A 27 -5.44 7.04 9.61
N LYS A 28 -6.22 7.47 8.63
CA LYS A 28 -5.88 8.61 7.79
C LYS A 28 -5.84 9.88 8.66
N ILE A 29 -4.67 10.50 8.78
CA ILE A 29 -4.44 11.64 9.67
C ILE A 29 -4.75 12.96 8.95
N SER A 30 -4.50 13.04 7.65
CA SER A 30 -4.74 14.23 6.85
C SER A 30 -4.98 13.89 5.37
N ASN A 31 -5.60 14.80 4.63
CA ASN A 31 -5.57 14.73 3.17
C ASN A 31 -4.20 15.25 2.72
N ASP A 32 -3.37 14.35 2.17
CA ASP A 32 -2.09 14.74 1.61
C ASP A 32 -2.32 15.66 0.41
N LYS A 33 -1.81 16.90 0.48
CA LYS A 33 -1.88 17.83 -0.64
C LYS A 33 -0.90 17.32 -1.71
N LYS A 34 -1.37 17.17 -2.92
CA LYS A 34 -0.49 16.88 -4.07
C LYS A 34 0.61 17.93 -4.11
N VAL A 35 1.85 17.52 -3.88
CA VAL A 35 3.01 18.39 -4.01
C VAL A 35 3.27 18.63 -5.49
N ILE A 36 3.51 19.88 -5.86
CA ILE A 36 3.88 20.23 -7.23
C ILE A 36 5.32 19.78 -7.44
N LEU A 37 5.52 18.89 -8.41
CA LEU A 37 6.84 18.43 -8.80
C LEU A 37 7.62 19.53 -9.52
N ASN A 38 8.92 19.61 -9.29
CA ASN A 38 9.80 20.46 -10.09
C ASN A 38 10.03 19.83 -11.49
N GLU A 39 10.74 20.53 -12.37
CA GLU A 39 10.97 20.11 -13.75
C GLU A 39 11.71 18.78 -13.84
N GLU A 40 12.78 18.60 -13.06
CA GLU A 40 13.57 17.35 -13.05
C GLU A 40 12.72 16.16 -12.58
N GLN A 41 11.95 16.33 -11.51
CA GLN A 41 11.04 15.31 -11.00
C GLN A 41 9.94 14.95 -12.01
N ASN A 42 9.39 15.95 -12.70
CA ASN A 42 8.40 15.74 -13.77
C ASN A 42 9.00 14.97 -14.94
N ASN A 43 10.23 15.27 -15.33
CA ASN A 43 10.93 14.57 -16.42
C ASN A 43 11.07 13.08 -16.09
N VAL A 44 11.49 12.75 -14.87
CA VAL A 44 11.60 11.34 -14.42
C VAL A 44 10.23 10.65 -14.44
N VAL A 45 9.18 11.30 -13.91
CA VAL A 45 7.83 10.73 -13.90
C VAL A 45 7.34 10.48 -15.33
N ASN A 46 7.56 11.42 -16.24
CA ASN A 46 7.13 11.32 -17.64
C ASN A 46 7.90 10.22 -18.39
N GLU A 47 9.20 10.07 -18.13
CA GLU A 47 9.99 9.01 -18.72
C GLU A 47 9.45 7.63 -18.34
N VAL A 48 9.18 7.40 -17.04
CA VAL A 48 8.60 6.14 -16.58
C VAL A 48 7.20 5.92 -17.16
N LYS A 49 6.36 6.95 -17.19
CA LYS A 49 5.00 6.88 -17.77
C LYS A 49 5.01 6.48 -19.24
N ASN A 50 5.89 7.06 -20.02
CA ASN A 50 5.98 6.80 -21.47
C ASN A 50 6.40 5.35 -21.76
N ASN A 51 7.13 4.73 -20.85
CA ASN A 51 7.68 3.38 -21.00
C ASN A 51 6.99 2.33 -20.13
N ILE A 52 5.86 2.63 -19.50
CA ILE A 52 5.20 1.76 -18.50
C ILE A 52 4.70 0.43 -19.07
N ASN A 53 4.54 0.33 -20.38
CA ASN A 53 4.11 -0.91 -21.05
C ASN A 53 5.27 -1.78 -21.52
N THR A 54 6.51 -1.36 -21.26
CA THR A 54 7.73 -2.11 -21.55
C THR A 54 8.43 -2.47 -20.25
N THR A 55 9.16 -3.59 -20.24
CA THR A 55 9.95 -4.00 -19.07
C THR A 55 11.25 -3.22 -19.06
N ASN A 56 11.32 -2.23 -18.18
CA ASN A 56 12.48 -1.38 -17.99
C ASN A 56 12.91 -1.33 -16.52
N THR A 57 14.19 -1.09 -16.29
CA THR A 57 14.75 -0.83 -14.96
C THR A 57 15.33 0.58 -14.94
N TYR A 58 14.93 1.37 -13.95
CA TYR A 58 15.39 2.74 -13.75
C TYR A 58 16.14 2.85 -12.43
N LEU A 59 17.19 3.65 -12.41
CA LEU A 59 17.86 4.06 -11.18
C LEU A 59 17.56 5.54 -10.93
N LEU A 60 16.75 5.81 -9.91
CA LEU A 60 16.53 7.18 -9.44
C LEU A 60 17.56 7.54 -8.37
N TYR A 61 18.55 8.33 -8.77
CA TYR A 61 19.56 8.83 -7.87
C TYR A 61 19.22 10.24 -7.37
N GLY A 62 19.51 10.51 -6.09
CA GLY A 62 19.29 11.83 -5.50
C GLY A 62 19.57 11.83 -3.99
N VAL A 63 19.97 12.99 -3.48
CA VAL A 63 20.29 13.18 -2.06
C VAL A 63 19.05 13.01 -1.16
N THR A 64 19.25 12.83 0.13
CA THR A 64 18.16 12.82 1.11
C THR A 64 17.41 14.17 1.05
N GLY A 65 16.09 14.12 1.06
CA GLY A 65 15.26 15.33 0.96
C GLY A 65 15.01 15.84 -0.47
N SER A 66 15.60 15.23 -1.52
CA SER A 66 15.36 15.65 -2.93
C SER A 66 13.95 15.37 -3.47
N GLY A 67 13.06 14.86 -2.64
CA GLY A 67 11.67 14.58 -3.04
C GLY A 67 11.46 13.27 -3.79
N LYS A 68 12.40 12.32 -3.75
CA LYS A 68 12.25 10.98 -4.37
C LYS A 68 10.93 10.29 -4.04
N THR A 69 10.50 10.40 -2.78
CA THR A 69 9.24 9.81 -2.33
C THR A 69 8.05 10.37 -3.11
N GLU A 70 8.05 11.65 -3.42
CA GLU A 70 6.97 12.29 -4.17
C GLU A 70 6.96 11.82 -5.63
N VAL A 71 8.14 11.64 -6.23
CA VAL A 71 8.28 11.02 -7.56
C VAL A 71 7.67 9.62 -7.55
N TYR A 72 8.02 8.77 -6.58
CA TYR A 72 7.45 7.43 -6.45
C TYR A 72 5.93 7.45 -6.32
N MET A 73 5.39 8.32 -5.46
CA MET A 73 3.94 8.43 -5.26
C MET A 73 3.21 8.87 -6.53
N ASN A 74 3.80 9.78 -7.33
CA ASN A 74 3.22 10.20 -8.59
C ASN A 74 3.23 9.07 -9.63
N ILE A 75 4.31 8.28 -9.71
CA ILE A 75 4.38 7.10 -10.59
C ILE A 75 3.35 6.06 -10.15
N ILE A 76 3.27 5.76 -8.85
CA ILE A 76 2.28 4.82 -8.31
C ILE A 76 0.85 5.29 -8.64
N SER A 77 0.53 6.58 -8.44
CA SER A 77 -0.79 7.14 -8.79
C SER A 77 -1.16 6.84 -10.23
N TYR A 78 -0.22 7.06 -11.16
CA TYR A 78 -0.43 6.78 -12.57
C TYR A 78 -0.63 5.27 -12.85
N VAL A 79 0.15 4.41 -12.20
CA VAL A 79 -0.01 2.94 -12.31
C VAL A 79 -1.39 2.50 -11.87
N LEU A 80 -1.91 3.09 -10.80
CA LEU A 80 -3.27 2.83 -10.32
C LEU A 80 -4.36 3.30 -11.29
N GLU A 81 -4.16 4.45 -11.95
CA GLU A 81 -5.06 4.96 -12.99
C GLU A 81 -5.15 4.00 -14.18
N LEU A 82 -4.08 3.26 -14.47
CA LEU A 82 -4.05 2.19 -15.47
C LEU A 82 -4.69 0.87 -15.01
N GLY A 83 -5.26 0.82 -13.80
CA GLY A 83 -5.83 -0.38 -13.21
C GLY A 83 -4.81 -1.43 -12.76
N LYS A 84 -3.53 -1.08 -12.72
CA LYS A 84 -2.44 -1.95 -12.29
C LYS A 84 -2.15 -1.77 -10.80
N THR A 85 -1.27 -2.61 -10.25
CA THR A 85 -0.88 -2.60 -8.84
C THR A 85 0.58 -2.21 -8.67
N ALA A 86 0.97 -1.78 -7.47
CA ALA A 86 2.32 -1.34 -7.18
C ALA A 86 2.87 -2.04 -5.91
N ILE A 87 4.15 -2.38 -5.94
CA ILE A 87 4.89 -2.86 -4.77
C ILE A 87 6.01 -1.87 -4.48
N MET A 88 6.10 -1.43 -3.22
CA MET A 88 7.23 -0.65 -2.74
C MET A 88 7.97 -1.40 -1.65
N LEU A 89 9.22 -1.76 -1.95
CA LEU A 89 10.12 -2.43 -1.03
C LEU A 89 10.97 -1.38 -0.32
N VAL A 90 10.92 -1.40 1.00
CA VAL A 90 11.66 -0.47 1.87
C VAL A 90 12.51 -1.29 2.83
N PRO A 91 13.80 -0.97 3.05
CA PRO A 91 14.56 -1.61 4.12
C PRO A 91 13.81 -1.49 5.44
N GLU A 92 13.87 -2.52 6.26
CA GLU A 92 13.09 -2.58 7.51
C GLU A 92 13.38 -1.39 8.44
N ILE A 93 14.65 -0.99 8.52
CA ILE A 93 15.10 0.18 9.29
C ILE A 93 14.53 1.51 8.75
N SER A 94 14.11 1.55 7.50
CA SER A 94 13.54 2.73 6.83
C SER A 94 12.02 2.68 6.75
N LEU A 95 11.40 1.56 7.14
CA LEU A 95 9.94 1.44 7.20
C LEU A 95 9.41 2.09 8.48
N THR A 96 9.58 3.39 8.55
CA THR A 96 9.17 4.21 9.68
C THR A 96 7.69 4.55 9.63
N PRO A 97 7.06 4.87 10.77
CA PRO A 97 5.68 5.37 10.80
C PRO A 97 5.45 6.53 9.82
N GLN A 98 6.42 7.42 9.65
CA GLN A 98 6.34 8.56 8.73
C GLN A 98 6.18 8.15 7.26
N ILE A 99 6.87 7.09 6.81
CA ILE A 99 6.71 6.57 5.45
C ILE A 99 5.34 5.92 5.31
N VAL A 100 4.94 5.10 6.28
CA VAL A 100 3.61 4.47 6.31
C VAL A 100 2.52 5.54 6.25
N ASP A 101 2.59 6.55 7.12
CA ASP A 101 1.61 7.63 7.17
C ASP A 101 1.52 8.40 5.84
N ARG A 102 2.63 8.65 5.17
CA ARG A 102 2.64 9.28 3.85
C ARG A 102 1.84 8.48 2.83
N PHE A 103 2.07 7.16 2.77
CA PHE A 103 1.35 6.29 1.84
C PHE A 103 -0.13 6.20 2.19
N VAL A 104 -0.47 6.02 3.46
CA VAL A 104 -1.86 5.94 3.93
C VAL A 104 -2.59 7.28 3.72
N ASN A 105 -1.95 8.41 3.99
CA ASN A 105 -2.56 9.72 3.76
C ASN A 105 -2.80 9.99 2.26
N ARG A 106 -1.90 9.53 1.39
CA ARG A 106 -2.01 9.75 -0.06
C ARG A 106 -3.02 8.80 -0.72
N PHE A 107 -2.99 7.53 -0.35
CA PHE A 107 -3.71 6.46 -1.05
C PHE A 107 -4.86 5.84 -0.24
N GLY A 108 -4.98 6.19 1.05
CA GLY A 108 -6.05 5.71 1.92
C GLY A 108 -6.04 4.20 2.08
N ASP A 109 -7.23 3.61 1.96
CA ASP A 109 -7.45 2.17 2.14
C ASP A 109 -6.91 1.30 0.99
N ASN A 110 -6.30 1.91 -0.03
CA ASN A 110 -5.66 1.18 -1.13
C ASN A 110 -4.28 0.61 -0.78
N VAL A 111 -3.79 0.80 0.46
CA VAL A 111 -2.45 0.39 0.87
C VAL A 111 -2.50 -0.74 1.88
N ALA A 112 -1.74 -1.79 1.64
CA ALA A 112 -1.37 -2.80 2.63
C ALA A 112 0.08 -2.59 3.07
N ILE A 113 0.34 -2.74 4.37
CA ILE A 113 1.68 -2.60 4.93
C ILE A 113 2.15 -3.96 5.47
N LEU A 114 3.32 -4.41 5.00
CA LEU A 114 3.90 -5.69 5.41
C LEU A 114 5.26 -5.47 6.08
N HIS A 115 5.33 -5.71 7.39
CA HIS A 115 6.56 -5.60 8.17
C HIS A 115 6.68 -6.73 9.22
N SER A 116 7.87 -6.89 9.80
CA SER A 116 8.15 -7.95 10.77
C SER A 116 7.39 -7.81 12.10
N GLY A 117 6.99 -6.60 12.46
CA GLY A 117 6.23 -6.34 13.69
C GLY A 117 4.76 -6.72 13.63
N LEU A 118 4.23 -7.16 12.48
CA LEU A 118 2.88 -7.69 12.39
C LEU A 118 2.81 -9.08 13.04
N SER A 119 1.77 -9.31 13.84
CA SER A 119 1.40 -10.65 14.27
C SER A 119 0.99 -11.50 13.07
N ASP A 120 1.00 -12.83 13.23
CA ASP A 120 0.62 -13.75 12.15
C ASP A 120 -0.81 -13.50 11.65
N THR A 121 -1.70 -13.14 12.56
CA THR A 121 -3.10 -12.83 12.22
C THR A 121 -3.25 -11.51 11.46
N GLU A 122 -2.51 -10.46 11.84
CA GLU A 122 -2.48 -9.20 11.12
C GLU A 122 -1.86 -9.36 9.72
N ARG A 123 -0.77 -10.11 9.65
CA ARG A 123 -0.12 -10.46 8.38
C ARG A 123 -1.08 -11.22 7.46
N TYR A 124 -1.81 -12.19 8.00
CA TYR A 124 -2.83 -12.92 7.26
C TYR A 124 -3.92 -11.98 6.73
N ASP A 125 -4.41 -11.05 7.55
CA ASP A 125 -5.42 -10.07 7.16
C ASP A 125 -4.90 -9.17 6.01
N GLU A 126 -3.65 -8.70 6.06
CA GLU A 126 -3.04 -7.91 4.99
C GLU A 126 -2.92 -8.72 3.69
N TYR A 127 -2.43 -9.97 3.74
CA TYR A 127 -2.37 -10.84 2.56
C TYR A 127 -3.75 -11.13 1.97
N ARG A 128 -4.76 -11.28 2.81
CA ARG A 128 -6.15 -11.48 2.39
C ARG A 128 -6.69 -10.26 1.66
N LYS A 129 -6.47 -9.04 2.16
CA LYS A 129 -6.83 -7.79 1.47
C LYS A 129 -6.20 -7.71 0.07
N ILE A 130 -4.93 -8.10 -0.05
CA ILE A 130 -4.21 -8.12 -1.32
C ILE A 130 -4.86 -9.11 -2.28
N LYS A 131 -5.08 -10.36 -1.82
CA LYS A 131 -5.65 -11.45 -2.62
C LYS A 131 -7.08 -11.14 -3.09
N GLU A 132 -7.89 -10.50 -2.26
CA GLU A 132 -9.25 -10.08 -2.58
C GLU A 132 -9.31 -8.83 -3.48
N GLY A 133 -8.15 -8.23 -3.80
CA GLY A 133 -8.07 -7.04 -4.64
C GLY A 133 -8.60 -5.76 -3.98
N ARG A 134 -8.74 -5.74 -2.65
CA ARG A 134 -9.19 -4.58 -1.89
C ARG A 134 -8.14 -3.49 -1.79
N VAL A 135 -6.88 -3.84 -1.95
CA VAL A 135 -5.75 -2.92 -1.98
C VAL A 135 -5.01 -3.05 -3.30
N LYS A 136 -4.41 -1.98 -3.73
CA LYS A 136 -3.67 -1.89 -5.00
C LYS A 136 -2.19 -1.61 -4.79
N ILE A 137 -1.79 -1.27 -3.58
CA ILE A 137 -0.41 -0.94 -3.22
C ILE A 137 0.00 -1.81 -2.04
N VAL A 138 1.21 -2.33 -2.11
CA VAL A 138 1.89 -2.95 -0.97
C VAL A 138 3.14 -2.16 -0.67
N VAL A 139 3.33 -1.76 0.58
CA VAL A 139 4.56 -1.17 1.09
C VAL A 139 5.09 -2.10 2.17
N GLY A 140 6.35 -2.49 2.08
CA GLY A 140 6.88 -3.40 3.09
C GLY A 140 8.36 -3.73 2.93
N ALA A 141 8.85 -4.56 3.83
CA ALA A 141 10.20 -5.10 3.79
C ALA A 141 10.37 -6.07 2.61
N ARG A 142 11.55 -6.68 2.48
CA ARG A 142 11.89 -7.60 1.36
C ARG A 142 10.82 -8.66 1.10
N SER A 143 10.19 -9.20 2.15
CA SER A 143 9.14 -10.22 2.02
C SER A 143 7.88 -9.74 1.32
N ALA A 144 7.66 -8.43 1.23
CA ALA A 144 6.53 -7.84 0.52
C ALA A 144 6.55 -8.13 -1.01
N ILE A 145 7.69 -8.53 -1.57
CA ILE A 145 7.79 -8.98 -2.97
C ILE A 145 6.88 -10.19 -3.27
N PHE A 146 6.56 -10.99 -2.25
CA PHE A 146 5.68 -12.16 -2.38
C PHE A 146 4.19 -11.81 -2.25
N ALA A 147 3.83 -10.51 -2.26
CA ALA A 147 2.45 -10.08 -2.27
C ALA A 147 1.70 -10.69 -3.48
N PRO A 148 0.53 -11.32 -3.29
CA PRO A 148 -0.14 -12.09 -4.34
C PRO A 148 -0.90 -11.18 -5.34
N PHE A 149 -0.23 -10.18 -5.87
CA PHE A 149 -0.74 -9.37 -6.97
C PHE A 149 -0.62 -10.10 -8.30
N THR A 150 -1.63 -9.97 -9.15
CA THR A 150 -1.68 -10.60 -10.48
C THR A 150 -1.40 -9.62 -11.61
N ASN A 151 -1.52 -8.31 -11.38
CA ASN A 151 -1.36 -7.27 -12.40
C ASN A 151 -0.43 -6.16 -11.91
N ILE A 152 0.84 -6.51 -11.71
CA ILE A 152 1.86 -5.57 -11.20
C ILE A 152 2.27 -4.63 -12.35
N GLY A 153 2.13 -3.32 -12.10
CA GLY A 153 2.56 -2.28 -13.03
C GLY A 153 3.95 -1.74 -12.69
N ILE A 154 4.32 -1.73 -11.41
CA ILE A 154 5.63 -1.26 -10.97
C ILE A 154 6.07 -1.91 -9.67
N ILE A 155 7.39 -2.14 -9.56
CA ILE A 155 8.07 -2.50 -8.32
C ILE A 155 9.10 -1.42 -8.04
N ILE A 156 8.99 -0.75 -6.91
CA ILE A 156 9.94 0.26 -6.45
C ILE A 156 10.77 -0.33 -5.32
N ILE A 157 12.08 -0.26 -5.46
CA ILE A 157 13.02 -0.72 -4.43
C ILE A 157 13.71 0.51 -3.86
N TYR A 158 13.41 0.83 -2.61
CA TYR A 158 14.07 1.91 -1.90
C TYR A 158 15.42 1.41 -1.36
N ILE A 159 16.50 2.00 -1.85
CA ILE A 159 17.87 1.67 -1.41
C ILE A 159 18.38 2.86 -0.60
N PHE A 160 18.84 2.57 0.61
CA PHE A 160 19.51 3.57 1.44
C PHE A 160 21.02 3.46 1.18
N PHE A 161 21.59 4.52 0.66
CA PHE A 161 23.05 4.67 0.58
C PHE A 161 23.49 5.51 1.79
N ASN A 162 24.31 4.93 2.66
CA ASN A 162 25.01 5.65 3.71
C ASN A 162 26.18 6.44 3.12
#